data_e20a592c8501f36ceb6ec790294c8079
#
_entry.id   e20a592c8501f36ceb6ec790294c8079
#
_cell.length_a   1.000
_cell.length_b   1.000
_cell.length_c   1.000
_cell.angle_alpha   90.00
_cell.angle_beta   90.00
_cell.angle_gamma   90.00
#
_symmetry.space_group_name_H-M   'P 1'
#
loop_
_entity.id
_entity.type
_entity.pdbx_description
1 polymer ?
#
loop_
_entity_poly.entity_id
_entity_poly.type
_entity_poly.pdbx_seq_one_letter_code
_entity_poly.pdbx_strand_id
1 'polypeptide(L)'
;MNETHFCRELTRASGEPIGGSAPFADQFIFITWPKKFWNREALESGGGFPQGLKAWSKSNSSPGNKITIRLLSKPGLETTSVSLFLYPQAQKISGLNPEQIPEVLERWLDSPENPGPGWEPLETEQIFVCTHGKHDLCCAKFGQTVYQRLREEASDRKLELDVWEASHLGGHRFAANLMRFPGGHSHGHLQEDMVPAFLDDWEAGKIHAPSYRGCSYLEGKEQIVSAQLLQYCSDSGWDVEMDFEKIEEGTESEFHCEVSLQPRRSKNNGDSGTTMPRQLRACFKAKEFQSPGACDALDEIKKRNSWVLHQVQTLE
;
A
#
# COMPACT_ATOMS: atom_id res chain seq x y z
N MET A 1 -28.53 4.29 21.19
CA MET A 1 -27.99 3.92 19.87
C MET A 1 -26.65 3.25 20.16
N ASN A 2 -26.50 1.96 19.84
CA ASN A 2 -25.20 1.31 20.00
C ASN A 2 -24.21 1.99 19.03
N GLU A 3 -23.23 2.69 19.56
CA GLU A 3 -22.12 3.19 18.73
C GLU A 3 -21.43 1.99 18.11
N THR A 4 -21.50 1.89 16.80
CA THR A 4 -20.79 0.83 16.08
C THR A 4 -19.31 1.19 16.10
N HIS A 5 -18.56 0.59 17.00
CA HIS A 5 -17.12 0.76 17.04
C HIS A 5 -16.47 0.01 15.87
N PHE A 6 -15.45 0.62 15.27
CA PHE A 6 -14.66 0.03 14.20
C PHE A 6 -13.23 -0.24 14.69
N CYS A 7 -12.65 -1.38 14.29
CA CYS A 7 -11.28 -1.73 14.68
C CYS A 7 -10.28 -0.63 14.28
N ARG A 8 -10.51 0.08 13.18
CA ARG A 8 -9.72 1.24 12.76
C ARG A 8 -9.70 2.35 13.82
N GLU A 9 -10.84 2.72 14.37
CA GLU A 9 -10.95 3.83 15.34
C GLU A 9 -10.25 3.49 16.65
N LEU A 10 -10.41 2.24 17.10
CA LEU A 10 -9.73 1.74 18.29
C LEU A 10 -8.21 1.66 18.08
N THR A 11 -7.75 1.27 16.90
CA THR A 11 -6.32 1.26 16.56
C THR A 11 -5.75 2.68 16.53
N ARG A 12 -6.46 3.65 15.95
CA ARG A 12 -6.04 5.07 16.00
C ARG A 12 -5.95 5.58 17.44
N ALA A 13 -6.93 5.25 18.27
CA ALA A 13 -6.96 5.65 19.67
C ALA A 13 -5.81 5.02 20.48
N SER A 14 -5.33 3.83 20.12
CA SER A 14 -4.16 3.20 20.76
C SER A 14 -2.83 3.90 20.44
N GLY A 15 -2.79 4.73 19.40
CA GLY A 15 -1.58 5.41 18.92
C GLY A 15 -0.59 4.47 18.21
N GLU A 16 -1.03 3.28 17.76
CA GLU A 16 -0.19 2.38 16.95
C GLU A 16 0.26 3.11 15.66
N PRO A 17 1.57 3.24 15.40
CA PRO A 17 2.06 3.92 14.20
C PRO A 17 1.69 3.14 12.95
N ILE A 18 1.30 3.85 11.89
CA ILE A 18 1.05 3.23 10.59
C ILE A 18 2.34 3.01 9.78
N GLY A 19 3.36 3.85 10.00
CA GLY A 19 4.64 3.77 9.29
C GLY A 19 5.38 2.47 9.58
N GLY A 20 5.74 1.74 8.53
CA GLY A 20 6.34 0.42 8.61
C GLY A 20 5.33 -0.73 8.64
N SER A 21 4.07 -0.47 8.29
CA SER A 21 3.00 -1.47 8.29
C SER A 21 2.48 -1.84 6.90
N ALA A 22 3.16 -1.41 5.83
CA ALA A 22 2.78 -1.77 4.47
C ALA A 22 2.89 -3.29 4.24
N PRO A 23 1.96 -3.91 3.48
CA PRO A 23 2.10 -5.31 3.12
C PRO A 23 3.28 -5.47 2.17
N PHE A 24 4.19 -6.38 2.49
CA PHE A 24 5.37 -6.65 1.67
C PHE A 24 5.10 -7.76 0.65
N ALA A 25 5.55 -7.56 -0.59
CA ALA A 25 5.77 -8.60 -1.58
C ALA A 25 6.80 -8.13 -2.62
N ASP A 26 7.53 -9.09 -3.20
CA ASP A 26 8.45 -8.83 -4.31
C ASP A 26 7.68 -8.70 -5.62
N GLN A 27 6.57 -9.43 -5.75
CA GLN A 27 5.71 -9.46 -6.93
C GLN A 27 4.26 -9.26 -6.54
N PHE A 28 3.60 -8.29 -7.16
CA PHE A 28 2.17 -8.07 -7.05
C PHE A 28 1.48 -8.39 -8.37
N ILE A 29 0.50 -9.28 -8.30
CA ILE A 29 -0.38 -9.64 -9.41
C ILE A 29 -1.77 -9.17 -9.06
N PHE A 30 -2.36 -8.34 -9.91
CA PHE A 30 -3.75 -7.95 -9.75
C PHE A 30 -4.58 -8.49 -10.90
N ILE A 31 -5.74 -9.06 -10.56
CA ILE A 31 -6.66 -9.69 -11.51
C ILE A 31 -7.98 -8.94 -11.47
N THR A 32 -8.47 -8.47 -12.62
CA THR A 32 -9.80 -7.84 -12.66
C THR A 32 -10.88 -8.87 -12.48
N TRP A 33 -11.78 -8.67 -11.51
CA TRP A 33 -12.93 -9.54 -11.25
C TRP A 33 -14.08 -8.75 -10.63
N PRO A 34 -15.33 -8.90 -11.11
CA PRO A 34 -16.46 -8.11 -10.59
C PRO A 34 -16.66 -8.30 -9.08
N LYS A 35 -16.69 -7.21 -8.35
CA LYS A 35 -16.76 -7.16 -6.87
C LYS A 35 -17.95 -7.95 -6.30
N LYS A 36 -19.10 -8.02 -7.00
CA LYS A 36 -20.27 -8.78 -6.59
C LYS A 36 -19.99 -10.27 -6.32
N PHE A 37 -18.96 -10.82 -6.99
CA PHE A 37 -18.55 -12.23 -6.84
C PHE A 37 -17.44 -12.43 -5.80
N TRP A 38 -16.85 -11.39 -5.25
CA TRP A 38 -15.81 -11.53 -4.24
C TRP A 38 -16.36 -12.24 -3.00
N ASN A 39 -15.62 -13.22 -2.50
CA ASN A 39 -15.89 -13.89 -1.23
C ASN A 39 -14.99 -13.33 -0.14
N ARG A 40 -15.15 -13.71 1.14
CA ARG A 40 -14.26 -13.31 2.24
C ARG A 40 -12.80 -13.58 1.88
N GLU A 41 -12.51 -14.77 1.33
CA GLU A 41 -11.24 -15.10 0.69
C GLU A 41 -11.34 -14.73 -0.81
N ALA A 42 -10.73 -13.64 -1.20
CA ALA A 42 -10.88 -13.07 -2.54
C ALA A 42 -10.50 -14.07 -3.66
N LEU A 43 -9.46 -14.87 -3.46
CA LEU A 43 -9.01 -15.87 -4.45
C LEU A 43 -9.87 -17.15 -4.48
N GLU A 44 -10.93 -17.22 -3.69
CA GLU A 44 -11.96 -18.24 -3.70
C GLU A 44 -13.31 -17.65 -4.17
N SER A 45 -13.25 -16.62 -5.02
CA SER A 45 -14.41 -15.90 -5.53
C SER A 45 -15.29 -16.77 -6.43
N GLY A 46 -16.58 -16.39 -6.50
CA GLY A 46 -17.56 -17.02 -7.38
C GLY A 46 -17.54 -16.49 -8.81
N GLY A 47 -18.59 -16.80 -9.58
CA GLY A 47 -18.78 -16.28 -10.92
C GLY A 47 -17.85 -16.91 -11.99
N GLY A 48 -17.31 -18.09 -11.73
CA GLY A 48 -16.37 -18.76 -12.64
C GLY A 48 -14.91 -18.33 -12.45
N PHE A 49 -14.57 -17.69 -11.31
CA PHE A 49 -13.18 -17.33 -11.00
C PHE A 49 -12.29 -18.59 -10.92
N PRO A 50 -11.10 -18.59 -11.55
CA PRO A 50 -10.20 -19.74 -11.51
C PRO A 50 -9.80 -20.08 -10.07
N GLN A 51 -10.01 -21.35 -9.72
CA GLN A 51 -9.65 -21.84 -8.40
C GLN A 51 -8.15 -22.22 -8.33
N GLY A 52 -7.63 -22.34 -7.14
CA GLY A 52 -6.23 -22.78 -6.93
C GLY A 52 -5.18 -21.66 -6.95
N LEU A 53 -5.51 -20.43 -7.36
CA LEU A 53 -4.54 -19.32 -7.45
C LEU A 53 -3.91 -18.97 -6.10
N LYS A 54 -4.61 -19.17 -4.99
CA LYS A 54 -4.06 -19.00 -3.63
C LYS A 54 -2.95 -20.03 -3.34
N ALA A 55 -3.19 -21.28 -3.69
CA ALA A 55 -2.19 -22.35 -3.55
C ALA A 55 -1.01 -22.11 -4.50
N TRP A 56 -1.30 -21.76 -5.75
CA TRP A 56 -0.30 -21.41 -6.75
C TRP A 56 0.63 -20.28 -6.27
N SER A 57 0.08 -19.16 -5.82
CA SER A 57 0.87 -18.05 -5.29
C SER A 57 1.77 -18.48 -4.12
N LYS A 58 1.24 -19.32 -3.21
CA LYS A 58 2.00 -19.83 -2.08
C LYS A 58 3.13 -20.78 -2.49
N SER A 59 2.88 -21.71 -3.44
CA SER A 59 3.87 -22.70 -3.88
C SER A 59 4.98 -22.09 -4.72
N ASN A 60 4.72 -20.98 -5.40
CA ASN A 60 5.69 -20.27 -6.23
C ASN A 60 6.37 -19.08 -5.49
N SER A 61 6.03 -18.85 -4.24
CA SER A 61 6.72 -17.89 -3.38
C SER A 61 7.90 -18.53 -2.67
N SER A 62 9.01 -17.80 -2.58
CA SER A 62 10.22 -18.19 -1.85
C SER A 62 10.85 -16.97 -1.19
N PRO A 63 11.85 -17.11 -0.31
CA PRO A 63 12.63 -15.96 0.16
C PRO A 63 13.20 -15.17 -1.01
N GLY A 64 12.95 -13.86 -1.06
CA GLY A 64 13.34 -12.97 -2.16
C GLY A 64 12.48 -13.06 -3.42
N ASN A 65 11.38 -13.83 -3.39
CA ASN A 65 10.37 -13.86 -4.45
C ASN A 65 8.97 -14.15 -3.87
N LYS A 66 8.48 -13.24 -3.04
CA LYS A 66 7.13 -13.33 -2.46
C LYS A 66 6.09 -12.82 -3.45
N ILE A 67 5.22 -13.70 -3.91
CA ILE A 67 4.16 -13.40 -4.87
C ILE A 67 2.84 -13.16 -4.13
N THR A 68 2.19 -12.04 -4.41
CA THR A 68 0.89 -11.70 -3.85
C THR A 68 -0.13 -11.44 -4.96
N ILE A 69 -1.27 -12.13 -4.92
CA ILE A 69 -2.38 -11.93 -5.85
C ILE A 69 -3.53 -11.19 -5.16
N ARG A 70 -4.12 -10.19 -5.83
CA ARG A 70 -5.31 -9.45 -5.39
C ARG A 70 -6.28 -9.25 -6.53
N LEU A 71 -7.54 -9.00 -6.20
CA LEU A 71 -8.58 -8.70 -7.19
C LEU A 71 -8.82 -7.20 -7.28
N LEU A 72 -9.08 -6.75 -8.52
CA LEU A 72 -9.51 -5.39 -8.82
C LEU A 72 -10.92 -5.38 -9.38
N SER A 73 -11.64 -4.31 -9.14
CA SER A 73 -12.97 -4.09 -9.73
C SER A 73 -13.20 -2.62 -10.09
N LYS A 74 -14.01 -2.43 -11.09
CA LYS A 74 -14.67 -1.16 -11.45
C LYS A 74 -16.11 -1.44 -11.83
N PRO A 75 -17.01 -0.43 -11.79
CA PRO A 75 -18.35 -0.57 -12.33
C PRO A 75 -18.31 -1.03 -13.80
N GLY A 76 -19.20 -1.97 -14.16
CA GLY A 76 -19.33 -2.45 -15.53
C GLY A 76 -18.38 -3.60 -15.91
N LEU A 77 -17.52 -4.09 -15.00
CA LEU A 77 -16.69 -5.25 -15.27
C LEU A 77 -17.54 -6.53 -15.46
N GLU A 78 -17.12 -7.34 -16.46
CA GLU A 78 -17.68 -8.64 -16.75
C GLU A 78 -16.69 -9.76 -16.41
N THR A 79 -17.19 -10.99 -16.26
CA THR A 79 -16.36 -12.16 -15.97
C THR A 79 -15.72 -12.80 -17.21
N THR A 80 -16.15 -12.38 -18.40
CA THR A 80 -15.72 -12.95 -19.69
C THR A 80 -14.46 -12.33 -20.26
N SER A 81 -14.03 -11.18 -19.72
CA SER A 81 -12.84 -10.45 -20.17
C SER A 81 -12.05 -9.95 -18.97
N VAL A 82 -10.95 -10.63 -18.69
CA VAL A 82 -10.09 -10.37 -17.53
C VAL A 82 -8.82 -9.65 -17.94
N SER A 83 -8.34 -8.77 -17.08
CA SER A 83 -7.00 -8.17 -17.19
C SER A 83 -6.15 -8.59 -16.02
N LEU A 84 -4.86 -8.78 -16.27
CA LEU A 84 -3.83 -8.96 -15.24
C LEU A 84 -2.91 -7.74 -15.26
N PHE A 85 -2.51 -7.31 -14.07
CA PHE A 85 -1.50 -6.27 -13.86
C PHE A 85 -0.36 -6.87 -13.07
N LEU A 86 0.87 -6.63 -13.50
CA LEU A 86 2.09 -7.12 -12.88
C LEU A 86 2.95 -5.97 -12.38
N TYR A 87 3.43 -6.09 -11.15
CA TYR A 87 4.35 -5.13 -10.54
C TYR A 87 5.45 -5.86 -9.78
N PRO A 88 6.70 -5.36 -9.82
CA PRO A 88 7.13 -4.01 -10.22
C PRO A 88 7.25 -3.75 -11.73
N GLN A 89 7.08 -4.75 -12.61
CA GLN A 89 7.32 -4.63 -14.06
C GLN A 89 6.43 -3.57 -14.74
N ALA A 90 5.34 -3.14 -14.10
CA ALA A 90 4.36 -2.20 -14.62
C ALA A 90 3.79 -2.63 -15.98
N GLN A 91 3.35 -3.88 -16.07
CA GLN A 91 2.81 -4.48 -17.28
C GLN A 91 1.36 -4.92 -17.09
N LYS A 92 0.61 -4.91 -18.17
CA LYS A 92 -0.78 -5.34 -18.24
C LYS A 92 -1.03 -6.23 -19.45
N ILE A 93 -1.83 -7.28 -19.26
CA ILE A 93 -2.47 -8.01 -20.36
C ILE A 93 -3.98 -7.94 -20.18
N SER A 94 -4.73 -7.82 -21.27
CA SER A 94 -6.18 -7.63 -21.25
C SER A 94 -6.89 -8.61 -22.18
N GLY A 95 -8.21 -8.79 -22.00
CA GLY A 95 -9.04 -9.60 -22.89
C GLY A 95 -8.90 -11.11 -22.67
N LEU A 96 -8.35 -11.53 -21.53
CA LEU A 96 -8.21 -12.95 -21.22
C LEU A 96 -9.56 -13.58 -20.84
N ASN A 97 -9.79 -14.80 -21.30
CA ASN A 97 -10.79 -15.67 -20.66
C ASN A 97 -10.25 -16.13 -19.30
N PRO A 98 -11.10 -16.30 -18.27
CA PRO A 98 -10.65 -16.73 -16.94
C PRO A 98 -9.83 -18.02 -16.94
N GLU A 99 -10.16 -18.97 -17.80
CA GLU A 99 -9.46 -20.25 -17.94
C GLU A 99 -8.00 -20.12 -18.41
N GLN A 100 -7.64 -18.99 -19.05
CA GLN A 100 -6.29 -18.74 -19.53
C GLN A 100 -5.36 -18.19 -18.42
N ILE A 101 -5.92 -17.72 -17.30
CA ILE A 101 -5.14 -17.08 -16.22
C ILE A 101 -4.02 -17.98 -15.70
N PRO A 102 -4.27 -19.28 -15.34
CA PRO A 102 -3.21 -20.15 -14.85
C PRO A 102 -2.05 -20.30 -15.84
N GLU A 103 -2.33 -20.54 -17.12
CA GLU A 103 -1.31 -20.68 -18.16
C GLU A 103 -0.51 -19.39 -18.37
N VAL A 104 -1.18 -18.24 -18.33
CA VAL A 104 -0.51 -16.93 -18.45
C VAL A 104 0.42 -16.67 -17.28
N LEU A 105 0.02 -17.05 -16.05
CA LEU A 105 0.84 -16.92 -14.86
C LEU A 105 2.03 -17.88 -14.85
N GLU A 106 1.90 -19.11 -15.35
CA GLU A 106 3.02 -20.04 -15.50
C GLU A 106 4.06 -19.48 -16.49
N ARG A 107 3.62 -19.00 -17.65
CA ARG A 107 4.53 -18.37 -18.63
C ARG A 107 5.24 -17.13 -18.08
N TRP A 108 4.53 -16.29 -17.31
CA TRP A 108 5.15 -15.17 -16.63
C TRP A 108 6.20 -15.63 -15.61
N LEU A 109 5.91 -16.68 -14.85
CA LEU A 109 6.82 -17.21 -13.83
C LEU A 109 8.14 -17.74 -14.45
N ASP A 110 8.06 -18.36 -15.63
CA ASP A 110 9.22 -18.84 -16.38
C ASP A 110 10.13 -17.69 -16.87
N SER A 111 9.56 -16.51 -17.18
CA SER A 111 10.29 -15.34 -17.68
C SER A 111 9.61 -14.03 -17.25
N PRO A 112 9.78 -13.59 -15.99
CA PRO A 112 9.09 -12.41 -15.46
C PRO A 112 9.42 -11.10 -16.20
N GLU A 113 10.64 -10.98 -16.74
CA GLU A 113 11.08 -9.80 -17.50
C GLU A 113 10.56 -9.78 -18.94
N ASN A 114 10.16 -10.94 -19.45
CA ASN A 114 9.59 -11.08 -20.80
C ASN A 114 8.46 -12.11 -20.84
N PRO A 115 7.29 -11.76 -20.29
CA PRO A 115 6.18 -12.70 -20.08
C PRO A 115 5.46 -13.14 -21.35
N GLY A 116 5.97 -12.75 -22.53
CA GLY A 116 5.44 -13.17 -23.82
C GLY A 116 4.50 -12.15 -24.48
N PRO A 117 3.84 -12.53 -25.59
CA PRO A 117 3.01 -11.63 -26.37
C PRO A 117 1.73 -11.22 -25.65
N GLY A 118 1.23 -10.04 -25.96
CA GLY A 118 -0.03 -9.48 -25.45
C GLY A 118 0.12 -8.67 -24.18
N TRP A 119 1.31 -8.64 -23.57
CA TRP A 119 1.60 -7.74 -22.48
C TRP A 119 1.99 -6.35 -23.01
N GLU A 120 1.46 -5.33 -22.34
CA GLU A 120 1.66 -3.91 -22.67
C GLU A 120 2.18 -3.19 -21.43
N PRO A 121 3.09 -2.20 -21.59
CA PRO A 121 3.51 -1.37 -20.47
C PRO A 121 2.33 -0.53 -19.94
N LEU A 122 2.32 -0.27 -18.64
CA LEU A 122 1.38 0.65 -18.01
C LEU A 122 1.98 2.06 -18.05
N GLU A 123 1.33 2.94 -18.79
CA GLU A 123 1.78 4.33 -18.96
C GLU A 123 1.26 5.26 -17.85
N THR A 124 0.15 4.87 -17.20
CA THR A 124 -0.49 5.67 -16.15
C THR A 124 -0.29 5.04 -14.77
N GLU A 125 -0.18 5.88 -13.76
CA GLU A 125 -0.14 5.42 -12.37
C GLU A 125 -1.51 4.85 -11.96
N GLN A 126 -1.46 3.80 -11.13
CA GLN A 126 -2.64 3.08 -10.66
C GLN A 126 -2.81 3.28 -9.15
N ILE A 127 -4.02 3.59 -8.71
CA ILE A 127 -4.38 3.57 -7.28
C ILE A 127 -5.39 2.46 -7.03
N PHE A 128 -5.06 1.57 -6.13
CA PHE A 128 -5.89 0.44 -5.71
C PHE A 128 -6.40 0.68 -4.29
N VAL A 129 -7.70 0.90 -4.13
CA VAL A 129 -8.33 1.19 -2.83
C VAL A 129 -9.03 -0.06 -2.31
N CYS A 130 -8.68 -0.48 -1.09
CA CYS A 130 -9.34 -1.61 -0.44
C CYS A 130 -10.79 -1.28 -0.09
N THR A 131 -11.74 -1.93 -0.76
CA THR A 131 -13.18 -1.78 -0.52
C THR A 131 -13.87 -3.11 -0.19
N HIS A 132 -13.12 -4.13 0.27
CA HIS A 132 -13.55 -5.51 0.43
C HIS A 132 -14.39 -5.72 1.70
N GLY A 133 -15.66 -5.37 1.64
CA GLY A 133 -16.58 -5.42 2.79
C GLY A 133 -16.86 -6.82 3.33
N LYS A 134 -16.85 -7.87 2.48
CA LYS A 134 -16.99 -9.25 2.95
C LYS A 134 -15.79 -9.73 3.76
N HIS A 135 -14.64 -9.06 3.63
CA HIS A 135 -13.45 -9.33 4.43
C HIS A 135 -13.50 -8.62 5.78
N ASP A 136 -13.77 -7.29 5.78
CA ASP A 136 -13.89 -6.49 7.00
C ASP A 136 -14.75 -5.24 6.77
N LEU A 137 -15.54 -4.86 7.78
CA LEU A 137 -16.45 -3.71 7.71
C LEU A 137 -15.72 -2.37 7.55
N CYS A 138 -14.50 -2.22 8.11
CA CYS A 138 -13.68 -1.02 7.91
C CYS A 138 -13.33 -0.81 6.43
N CYS A 139 -13.01 -1.88 5.71
CA CYS A 139 -12.73 -1.81 4.28
C CYS A 139 -13.96 -1.34 3.49
N ALA A 140 -15.16 -1.80 3.87
CA ALA A 140 -16.41 -1.34 3.24
C ALA A 140 -16.66 0.15 3.52
N LYS A 141 -16.70 0.53 4.80
CA LYS A 141 -17.12 1.87 5.22
C LYS A 141 -16.13 2.95 4.77
N PHE A 142 -14.88 2.81 5.19
CA PHE A 142 -13.89 3.87 4.96
C PHE A 142 -13.27 3.78 3.56
N GLY A 143 -13.05 2.58 3.04
CA GLY A 143 -12.49 2.40 1.71
C GLY A 143 -13.42 2.86 0.60
N GLN A 144 -14.73 2.58 0.71
CA GLN A 144 -15.68 2.98 -0.32
C GLN A 144 -15.78 4.50 -0.45
N THR A 145 -15.81 5.22 0.68
CA THR A 145 -15.90 6.69 0.69
C THR A 145 -14.67 7.32 0.04
N VAL A 146 -13.47 6.84 0.43
CA VAL A 146 -12.19 7.32 -0.15
C VAL A 146 -12.09 6.97 -1.64
N TYR A 147 -12.52 5.77 -2.05
CA TYR A 147 -12.54 5.36 -3.46
C TYR A 147 -13.40 6.29 -4.31
N GLN A 148 -14.61 6.60 -3.85
CA GLN A 148 -15.52 7.50 -4.56
C GLN A 148 -14.92 8.90 -4.67
N ARG A 149 -14.42 9.44 -3.56
CA ARG A 149 -13.83 10.78 -3.54
C ARG A 149 -12.58 10.89 -4.43
N LEU A 150 -11.71 9.88 -4.43
CA LEU A 150 -10.55 9.84 -5.32
C LEU A 150 -10.95 9.87 -6.80
N ARG A 151 -11.98 9.12 -7.18
CA ARG A 151 -12.46 9.10 -8.56
C ARG A 151 -13.08 10.43 -8.99
N GLU A 152 -13.86 11.04 -8.13
CA GLU A 152 -14.47 12.36 -8.36
C GLU A 152 -13.38 13.42 -8.55
N GLU A 153 -12.48 13.56 -7.59
CA GLU A 153 -11.39 14.53 -7.64
C GLU A 153 -10.44 14.30 -8.84
N ALA A 154 -10.08 13.06 -9.13
CA ALA A 154 -9.23 12.74 -10.28
C ALA A 154 -9.92 13.12 -11.60
N SER A 155 -11.24 12.88 -11.71
CA SER A 155 -12.03 13.27 -12.88
C SER A 155 -12.15 14.80 -13.02
N ASP A 156 -12.46 15.50 -11.93
CA ASP A 156 -12.64 16.95 -11.92
C ASP A 156 -11.35 17.68 -12.26
N ARG A 157 -10.21 17.16 -11.77
CA ARG A 157 -8.87 17.68 -12.06
C ARG A 157 -8.30 17.18 -13.39
N LYS A 158 -8.96 16.25 -14.07
CA LYS A 158 -8.51 15.60 -15.32
C LYS A 158 -7.14 14.95 -15.18
N LEU A 159 -6.92 14.27 -14.07
CA LEU A 159 -5.65 13.59 -13.81
C LEU A 159 -5.56 12.30 -14.64
N GLU A 160 -4.37 12.04 -15.18
CA GLU A 160 -4.02 10.75 -15.82
C GLU A 160 -3.73 9.70 -14.74
N LEU A 161 -4.77 9.34 -14.00
CA LEU A 161 -4.71 8.46 -12.84
C LEU A 161 -5.81 7.42 -12.92
N ASP A 162 -5.46 6.15 -12.78
CA ASP A 162 -6.43 5.06 -12.85
C ASP A 162 -6.76 4.50 -11.46
N VAL A 163 -7.99 4.74 -10.98
CA VAL A 163 -8.42 4.37 -9.62
C VAL A 163 -9.33 3.13 -9.65
N TRP A 164 -8.96 2.11 -8.88
CA TRP A 164 -9.65 0.82 -8.80
C TRP A 164 -10.09 0.48 -7.37
N GLU A 165 -11.21 -0.21 -7.26
CA GLU A 165 -11.53 -0.96 -6.06
C GLU A 165 -10.64 -2.19 -5.99
N ALA A 166 -10.07 -2.48 -4.80
CA ALA A 166 -9.25 -3.66 -4.59
C ALA A 166 -9.84 -4.58 -3.52
N SER A 167 -9.61 -5.87 -3.67
CA SER A 167 -9.81 -6.83 -2.59
C SER A 167 -8.85 -6.52 -1.44
N HIS A 168 -8.96 -7.26 -0.33
CA HIS A 168 -8.22 -6.93 0.90
C HIS A 168 -6.71 -6.76 0.66
N LEU A 169 -6.21 -5.53 0.88
CA LEU A 169 -4.81 -5.14 0.71
C LEU A 169 -3.95 -5.34 1.97
N GLY A 170 -4.52 -5.84 3.07
CA GLY A 170 -3.82 -6.00 4.36
C GLY A 170 -3.98 -4.80 5.30
N GLY A 171 -4.10 -5.11 6.61
CA GLY A 171 -4.17 -4.09 7.66
C GLY A 171 -5.49 -3.32 7.71
N HIS A 172 -6.65 -3.99 7.67
CA HIS A 172 -7.97 -3.34 7.75
C HIS A 172 -8.12 -2.40 8.96
N ARG A 173 -7.38 -2.65 10.04
CA ARG A 173 -7.32 -1.74 11.20
C ARG A 173 -6.74 -0.36 10.88
N PHE A 174 -6.09 -0.21 9.74
CA PHE A 174 -5.61 1.06 9.19
C PHE A 174 -6.44 1.57 8.01
N ALA A 175 -7.68 1.07 7.81
CA ALA A 175 -8.54 1.54 6.73
C ALA A 175 -8.79 3.06 6.79
N ALA A 176 -9.06 3.79 5.69
CA ALA A 176 -9.01 3.28 4.35
C ALA A 176 -7.57 3.01 3.95
N ASN A 177 -7.34 1.83 3.34
CA ASN A 177 -6.05 1.46 2.81
C ASN A 177 -6.06 1.58 1.28
N LEU A 178 -4.97 2.10 0.74
CA LEU A 178 -4.73 2.07 -0.70
C LEU A 178 -3.25 1.79 -1.00
N MET A 179 -3.00 1.38 -2.23
CA MET A 179 -1.65 1.20 -2.78
C MET A 179 -1.55 1.96 -4.09
N ARG A 180 -0.41 2.61 -4.30
CA ARG A 180 -0.04 3.31 -5.53
C ARG A 180 1.01 2.50 -6.28
N PHE A 181 0.81 2.28 -7.56
CA PHE A 181 1.73 1.57 -8.43
C PHE A 181 2.11 2.39 -9.66
N PRO A 182 3.34 2.26 -10.19
CA PRO A 182 4.31 1.17 -9.94
C PRO A 182 5.16 1.32 -8.69
N GLY A 183 5.19 2.45 -7.98
CA GLY A 183 6.08 2.71 -6.84
C GLY A 183 5.85 1.83 -5.60
N GLY A 184 4.76 1.06 -5.53
CA GLY A 184 4.46 0.19 -4.38
C GLY A 184 4.13 0.94 -3.08
N HIS A 185 3.78 2.23 -3.16
CA HIS A 185 3.50 3.06 -1.98
C HIS A 185 2.15 2.72 -1.34
N SER A 186 2.19 2.28 -0.10
CA SER A 186 0.99 1.96 0.69
C SER A 186 0.60 3.11 1.61
N HIS A 187 -0.69 3.37 1.69
CA HIS A 187 -1.29 4.37 2.56
C HIS A 187 -2.39 3.77 3.42
N GLY A 188 -2.61 4.35 4.59
CA GLY A 188 -3.65 3.94 5.52
C GLY A 188 -4.20 5.13 6.30
N HIS A 189 -5.28 4.92 7.06
CA HIS A 189 -5.99 5.97 7.77
C HIS A 189 -6.42 7.16 6.90
N LEU A 190 -6.39 7.00 5.57
CA LEU A 190 -6.86 8.04 4.68
C LEU A 190 -8.36 8.31 4.94
N GLN A 191 -8.73 9.57 4.90
CA GLN A 191 -10.10 10.04 5.09
C GLN A 191 -10.53 10.84 3.85
N GLU A 192 -11.82 10.98 3.66
CA GLU A 192 -12.39 11.67 2.51
C GLU A 192 -11.88 13.12 2.37
N ASP A 193 -11.79 13.82 3.48
CA ASP A 193 -11.30 15.20 3.56
C ASP A 193 -9.78 15.35 3.32
N MET A 194 -9.03 14.27 3.44
CA MET A 194 -7.59 14.23 3.13
C MET A 194 -7.32 14.00 1.63
N VAL A 195 -8.30 13.56 0.84
CA VAL A 195 -8.10 13.20 -0.57
C VAL A 195 -7.59 14.37 -1.42
N PRO A 196 -8.09 15.61 -1.29
CA PRO A 196 -7.53 16.74 -2.05
C PRO A 196 -6.04 16.93 -1.80
N ALA A 197 -5.60 16.98 -0.53
CA ALA A 197 -4.19 17.13 -0.17
C ALA A 197 -3.33 15.94 -0.59
N PHE A 198 -3.90 14.72 -0.53
CA PHE A 198 -3.24 13.52 -1.06
C PHE A 198 -2.95 13.63 -2.55
N LEU A 199 -3.91 14.15 -3.33
CA LEU A 199 -3.73 14.35 -4.77
C LEU A 199 -2.81 15.53 -5.09
N ASP A 200 -2.82 16.60 -4.27
CA ASP A 200 -1.85 17.71 -4.40
C ASP A 200 -0.41 17.22 -4.25
N ASP A 201 -0.15 16.37 -3.25
CA ASP A 201 1.14 15.71 -3.07
C ASP A 201 1.48 14.81 -4.24
N TRP A 202 0.49 14.04 -4.75
CA TRP A 202 0.67 13.18 -5.90
C TRP A 202 1.06 13.95 -7.18
N GLU A 203 0.35 15.05 -7.49
CA GLU A 203 0.66 15.93 -8.63
C GLU A 203 2.04 16.57 -8.50
N ALA A 204 2.47 16.85 -7.27
CA ALA A 204 3.81 17.34 -6.98
C ALA A 204 4.92 16.25 -7.02
N GLY A 205 4.55 14.98 -7.28
CA GLY A 205 5.48 13.85 -7.24
C GLY A 205 5.91 13.45 -5.83
N LYS A 206 5.15 13.85 -4.80
CA LYS A 206 5.43 13.59 -3.40
C LYS A 206 4.66 12.39 -2.86
N ILE A 207 5.12 11.90 -1.72
CA ILE A 207 4.38 10.92 -0.92
C ILE A 207 3.62 11.67 0.15
N HIS A 208 2.31 11.43 0.25
CA HIS A 208 1.47 12.00 1.30
C HIS A 208 1.83 11.37 2.66
N ALA A 209 2.76 12.00 3.37
CA ALA A 209 3.35 11.50 4.61
C ALA A 209 2.30 11.17 5.71
N PRO A 210 1.24 11.98 5.96
CA PRO A 210 0.28 11.72 7.04
C PRO A 210 -0.46 10.38 6.93
N SER A 211 -0.54 9.78 5.75
CA SER A 211 -1.19 8.49 5.53
C SER A 211 -0.21 7.37 5.15
N TYR A 212 1.10 7.64 5.09
CA TYR A 212 2.07 6.72 4.53
C TYR A 212 2.37 5.55 5.46
N ARG A 213 2.14 4.34 4.97
CA ARG A 213 2.43 3.08 5.66
C ARG A 213 3.81 2.52 5.32
N GLY A 214 4.35 2.89 4.16
CA GLY A 214 5.64 2.44 3.65
C GLY A 214 5.58 1.97 2.20
N CYS A 215 6.74 1.67 1.64
CA CYS A 215 6.87 1.02 0.34
C CYS A 215 6.69 -0.49 0.49
N SER A 216 5.81 -1.07 -0.31
CA SER A 216 5.48 -2.50 -0.27
C SER A 216 6.57 -3.42 -0.89
N TYR A 217 7.60 -2.81 -1.46
CA TYR A 217 8.81 -3.52 -1.91
C TYR A 217 9.94 -3.52 -0.87
N LEU A 218 9.77 -2.79 0.24
CA LEU A 218 10.71 -2.80 1.36
C LEU A 218 10.17 -3.67 2.49
N GLU A 219 11.05 -4.38 3.17
CA GLU A 219 10.70 -5.23 4.29
C GLU A 219 11.40 -4.78 5.59
N GLY A 220 10.82 -5.18 6.72
CA GLY A 220 11.44 -5.02 8.02
C GLY A 220 11.82 -3.58 8.38
N LYS A 221 13.06 -3.41 8.84
CA LYS A 221 13.56 -2.11 9.34
C LYS A 221 13.62 -1.04 8.25
N GLU A 222 13.94 -1.38 7.01
CA GLU A 222 14.00 -0.41 5.91
C GLU A 222 12.65 0.26 5.66
N GLN A 223 11.57 -0.53 5.66
CA GLN A 223 10.22 -0.01 5.50
C GLN A 223 9.83 0.91 6.67
N ILE A 224 10.18 0.53 7.90
CA ILE A 224 9.91 1.31 9.13
C ILE A 224 10.63 2.65 9.07
N VAL A 225 11.94 2.60 8.80
CA VAL A 225 12.79 3.80 8.73
C VAL A 225 12.28 4.75 7.65
N SER A 226 12.07 4.24 6.43
CA SER A 226 11.60 5.08 5.32
C SER A 226 10.28 5.80 5.63
N ALA A 227 9.32 5.08 6.22
CA ALA A 227 8.00 5.65 6.47
C ALA A 227 8.00 6.66 7.62
N GLN A 228 8.64 6.33 8.74
CA GLN A 228 8.60 7.20 9.91
C GLN A 228 9.54 8.41 9.80
N LEU A 229 10.69 8.28 9.13
CA LEU A 229 11.55 9.42 8.84
C LEU A 229 10.95 10.34 7.77
N LEU A 230 10.23 9.81 6.78
CA LEU A 230 9.48 10.65 5.84
C LEU A 230 8.45 11.52 6.58
N GLN A 231 7.72 10.95 7.54
CA GLN A 231 6.79 11.72 8.37
C GLN A 231 7.53 12.79 9.19
N TYR A 232 8.64 12.43 9.84
CA TYR A 232 9.46 13.39 10.60
C TYR A 232 9.97 14.53 9.72
N CYS A 233 10.49 14.24 8.53
CA CYS A 233 10.96 15.26 7.59
C CYS A 233 9.80 16.16 7.12
N SER A 234 8.66 15.59 6.81
CA SER A 234 7.45 16.32 6.42
C SER A 234 6.98 17.27 7.54
N ASP A 235 6.93 16.79 8.78
CA ASP A 235 6.55 17.59 9.96
C ASP A 235 7.56 18.72 10.24
N SER A 236 8.83 18.52 9.83
CA SER A 236 9.89 19.51 9.89
C SER A 236 9.90 20.50 8.71
N GLY A 237 8.97 20.33 7.75
CA GLY A 237 8.87 21.16 6.55
C GLY A 237 9.93 20.85 5.48
N TRP A 238 10.56 19.69 5.55
CA TRP A 238 11.60 19.25 4.60
C TRP A 238 11.00 18.34 3.53
N ASP A 239 11.16 18.74 2.27
CA ASP A 239 10.81 17.94 1.10
C ASP A 239 12.05 17.23 0.59
N VAL A 240 12.18 15.94 0.90
CA VAL A 240 13.42 15.19 0.75
C VAL A 240 13.26 13.87 0.01
N GLU A 241 14.35 13.45 -0.62
CA GLU A 241 14.66 12.07 -0.94
C GLU A 241 15.63 11.54 0.10
N MET A 242 15.46 10.26 0.49
CA MET A 242 16.27 9.63 1.52
C MET A 242 17.01 8.43 0.94
N ASP A 243 18.31 8.38 1.20
CA ASP A 243 19.15 7.22 0.92
C ASP A 243 19.61 6.58 2.23
N PHE A 244 19.49 5.26 2.31
CA PHE A 244 19.94 4.51 3.48
C PHE A 244 21.46 4.34 3.45
N GLU A 245 22.14 4.94 4.42
CA GLU A 245 23.57 4.74 4.62
C GLU A 245 23.84 3.45 5.40
N LYS A 246 23.12 3.29 6.52
CA LYS A 246 23.31 2.19 7.43
C LYS A 246 22.08 1.94 8.31
N ILE A 247 21.72 0.69 8.45
CA ILE A 247 20.80 0.22 9.51
C ILE A 247 21.61 -0.69 10.43
N GLU A 248 21.81 -0.25 11.66
CA GLU A 248 22.61 -1.02 12.64
C GLU A 248 21.79 -2.17 13.20
N GLU A 249 22.42 -3.32 13.36
CA GLU A 249 21.86 -4.42 14.15
C GLU A 249 21.74 -3.95 15.60
N GLY A 250 20.51 -3.98 16.12
CA GLY A 250 20.22 -3.55 17.47
C GLY A 250 19.86 -4.72 18.38
N THR A 251 19.23 -4.38 19.49
CA THR A 251 18.59 -5.34 20.40
C THR A 251 17.17 -5.69 19.93
N GLU A 252 16.48 -6.57 20.64
CA GLU A 252 15.06 -6.86 20.42
C GLU A 252 14.15 -5.64 20.69
N SER A 253 14.67 -4.62 21.39
CA SER A 253 13.92 -3.44 21.81
C SER A 253 14.38 -2.12 21.21
N GLU A 254 15.55 -2.07 20.57
CA GLU A 254 16.12 -0.83 20.04
C GLU A 254 17.02 -1.07 18.83
N PHE A 255 16.96 -0.22 17.82
CA PHE A 255 17.94 -0.16 16.74
C PHE A 255 18.20 1.29 16.28
N HIS A 256 19.29 1.51 15.58
CA HIS A 256 19.68 2.81 15.03
C HIS A 256 19.86 2.72 13.51
N CYS A 257 19.72 3.87 12.87
CA CYS A 257 20.05 3.99 11.44
C CYS A 257 20.67 5.37 11.14
N GLU A 258 21.38 5.43 10.03
CA GLU A 258 21.87 6.66 9.42
C GLU A 258 21.32 6.77 8.00
N VAL A 259 20.82 7.94 7.65
CA VAL A 259 20.26 8.21 6.32
C VAL A 259 20.80 9.52 5.80
N SER A 260 21.10 9.58 4.52
CA SER A 260 21.40 10.80 3.78
C SER A 260 20.11 11.42 3.28
N LEU A 261 20.03 12.73 3.33
CA LEU A 261 18.91 13.52 2.83
C LEU A 261 19.35 14.34 1.63
N GLN A 262 18.56 14.31 0.58
CA GLN A 262 18.71 15.19 -0.56
C GLN A 262 17.42 15.97 -0.77
N PRO A 263 17.49 17.29 -1.06
CA PRO A 263 16.30 18.05 -1.39
C PRO A 263 15.67 17.45 -2.65
N ARG A 264 14.36 17.18 -2.59
CA ARG A 264 13.64 16.73 -3.78
C ARG A 264 13.68 17.85 -4.82
N ARG A 265 14.06 17.52 -6.04
CA ARG A 265 14.06 18.47 -7.15
C ARG A 265 12.62 18.85 -7.48
N SER A 266 12.18 20.02 -7.02
CA SER A 266 10.89 20.58 -7.40
C SER A 266 10.90 21.00 -8.86
N LYS A 267 9.82 20.69 -9.58
CA LYS A 267 9.60 21.24 -10.95
C LYS A 267 9.32 22.74 -10.91
N ASN A 268 8.96 23.28 -9.76
CA ASN A 268 8.70 24.71 -9.53
C ASN A 268 9.74 25.23 -8.53
N ASN A 269 10.69 26.05 -9.00
CA ASN A 269 11.69 26.74 -8.20
C ASN A 269 11.03 27.63 -7.13
N GLY A 270 10.80 27.09 -5.96
CA GLY A 270 10.52 27.82 -4.73
C GLY A 270 11.53 27.36 -3.70
N ASP A 271 12.60 28.15 -3.51
CA ASP A 271 13.57 27.94 -2.44
C ASP A 271 12.83 28.13 -1.10
N SER A 272 12.44 27.04 -0.44
CA SER A 272 12.00 27.08 0.94
C SER A 272 13.26 27.34 1.77
N GLY A 273 13.46 28.55 2.22
CA GLY A 273 14.64 29.00 2.98
C GLY A 273 14.88 28.28 4.32
N THR A 274 14.42 27.04 4.45
CA THR A 274 14.64 26.17 5.60
C THR A 274 15.94 25.40 5.38
N THR A 275 16.96 25.67 6.17
CA THR A 275 18.21 24.91 6.13
C THR A 275 17.95 23.47 6.53
N MET A 276 18.11 22.56 5.60
CA MET A 276 17.90 21.13 5.78
C MET A 276 19.23 20.44 6.10
N PRO A 277 19.29 19.54 7.08
CA PRO A 277 20.48 18.72 7.32
C PRO A 277 20.74 17.76 6.16
N ARG A 278 22.01 17.39 5.97
CA ARG A 278 22.39 16.42 4.92
C ARG A 278 22.27 14.98 5.38
N GLN A 279 22.41 14.74 6.67
CA GLN A 279 22.34 13.41 7.26
C GLN A 279 21.55 13.43 8.57
N LEU A 280 20.85 12.34 8.83
CA LEU A 280 20.17 12.07 10.09
C LEU A 280 20.66 10.74 10.67
N ARG A 281 20.83 10.73 11.98
CA ARG A 281 20.90 9.51 12.78
C ARG A 281 19.62 9.38 13.59
N ALA A 282 18.94 8.23 13.49
CA ALA A 282 17.69 7.99 14.16
C ALA A 282 17.75 6.73 15.04
N CYS A 283 17.05 6.80 16.17
CA CYS A 283 16.87 5.69 17.10
C CYS A 283 15.41 5.26 17.09
N PHE A 284 15.16 3.96 16.97
CA PHE A 284 13.85 3.34 17.00
C PHE A 284 13.74 2.41 18.21
N LYS A 285 12.61 2.46 18.90
CA LYS A 285 12.31 1.58 20.04
C LYS A 285 11.06 0.76 19.80
N ALA A 286 11.11 -0.50 20.19
CA ALA A 286 9.93 -1.37 20.20
C ALA A 286 8.96 -0.92 21.30
N LYS A 287 7.68 -0.81 20.95
CA LYS A 287 6.59 -0.47 21.86
C LYS A 287 5.41 -1.38 21.63
N GLU A 288 4.82 -1.90 22.73
CA GLU A 288 3.59 -2.69 22.68
C GLU A 288 2.37 -1.77 22.52
N PHE A 289 1.51 -2.14 21.55
CA PHE A 289 0.21 -1.53 21.32
C PHE A 289 -0.88 -2.59 21.44
N GLN A 290 -2.06 -2.16 21.85
CA GLN A 290 -3.20 -3.05 22.07
C GLN A 290 -4.42 -2.51 21.31
N SER A 291 -4.94 -3.31 20.39
CA SER A 291 -6.14 -2.97 19.62
C SER A 291 -6.81 -4.24 19.09
N PRO A 292 -8.10 -4.19 18.73
CA PRO A 292 -8.78 -5.31 18.10
C PRO A 292 -8.12 -5.73 16.79
N GLY A 293 -8.21 -7.02 16.48
CA GLY A 293 -7.69 -7.56 15.23
C GLY A 293 -8.56 -7.27 14.02
N ALA A 294 -9.90 -7.24 14.21
CA ALA A 294 -10.89 -7.12 13.15
C ALA A 294 -12.21 -6.55 13.70
N CYS A 295 -13.09 -6.11 12.80
CA CYS A 295 -14.40 -5.58 13.18
C CYS A 295 -15.38 -6.67 13.67
N ASP A 296 -15.17 -7.91 13.31
CA ASP A 296 -15.95 -9.07 13.77
C ASP A 296 -15.42 -9.68 15.08
N ALA A 297 -14.36 -9.12 15.66
CA ALA A 297 -13.70 -9.57 16.88
C ALA A 297 -13.19 -8.38 17.73
N LEU A 298 -14.06 -7.39 18.00
CA LEU A 298 -13.70 -6.17 18.73
C LEU A 298 -13.31 -6.44 20.19
N ASP A 299 -13.82 -7.50 20.78
CA ASP A 299 -13.50 -7.92 22.18
C ASP A 299 -12.15 -8.66 22.25
N GLU A 300 -11.63 -9.13 21.12
CA GLU A 300 -10.34 -9.82 21.04
C GLU A 300 -9.20 -8.82 20.90
N ILE A 301 -8.71 -8.30 22.01
CA ILE A 301 -7.57 -7.37 22.00
C ILE A 301 -6.29 -8.12 21.70
N LYS A 302 -5.62 -7.71 20.62
CA LYS A 302 -4.31 -8.24 20.22
C LYS A 302 -3.20 -7.30 20.66
N LYS A 303 -2.16 -7.89 21.24
CA LYS A 303 -0.90 -7.22 21.54
C LYS A 303 -0.01 -7.26 20.31
N ARG A 304 0.57 -6.12 19.96
CA ARG A 304 1.48 -5.99 18.82
C ARG A 304 2.66 -5.14 19.21
N ASN A 305 3.86 -5.61 18.88
CA ASN A 305 5.04 -4.77 18.96
C ASN A 305 5.22 -4.03 17.65
N SER A 306 5.33 -2.72 17.74
CA SER A 306 5.67 -1.84 16.61
C SER A 306 6.87 -0.98 16.96
N TRP A 307 7.72 -0.74 15.98
CA TRP A 307 8.85 0.15 16.13
C TRP A 307 8.37 1.60 16.03
N VAL A 308 8.88 2.44 16.93
CA VAL A 308 8.53 3.86 17.01
C VAL A 308 9.80 4.69 16.95
N LEU A 309 9.82 5.70 16.09
CA LEU A 309 10.86 6.70 16.06
C LEU A 309 10.94 7.39 17.44
N HIS A 310 12.07 7.23 18.11
CA HIS A 310 12.27 7.71 19.48
C HIS A 310 13.10 9.00 19.53
N GLN A 311 14.14 9.06 18.71
CA GLN A 311 15.05 10.22 18.67
C GLN A 311 15.62 10.38 17.26
N VAL A 312 15.80 11.63 16.86
CA VAL A 312 16.52 12.00 15.65
C VAL A 312 17.60 13.01 16.01
N GLN A 313 18.78 12.82 15.44
CA GLN A 313 19.92 13.74 15.53
C GLN A 313 20.35 14.12 14.11
N THR A 314 20.62 15.40 13.91
CA THR A 314 21.25 15.88 12.67
C THR A 314 22.75 15.64 12.77
N LEU A 315 23.33 15.06 11.71
CA LEU A 315 24.77 14.94 11.54
C LEU A 315 25.21 16.06 10.59
N GLU A 316 26.36 16.66 10.87
CA GLU A 316 26.92 17.77 10.08
C GLU A 316 27.47 17.29 8.72
#